data_71e1ee82e330905787c2d35d7994299a
#
_entry.id   71e1ee82e330905787c2d35d7994299a
#
_cell.length_a   1.000
_cell.length_b   1.000
_cell.length_c   1.000
_cell.angle_alpha   90.00
_cell.angle_beta   90.00
_cell.angle_gamma   90.00
#
_symmetry.space_group_name_H-M   'P 1'
#
loop_
_entity.id
_entity.type
_entity.pdbx_description
1 polymer ?
#
loop_
_entity_poly.entity_id
_entity_poly.type
_entity_poly.pdbx_seq_one_letter_code
_entity_poly.pdbx_strand_id
1 'polypeptide(L)'
;MDRFLSGIKDYIAHLKLFPPNARAFLIGSLLIWIGASMFALLLNLYFKELGFSEAYIGKVLSIGAVASVILAVPMGLIIGRFTFKSVLTFSVGVIAVGYAVQVITGNRETILIAAFVGGLGTTIFRVATAPFFMRHSNEKERMYLFSMNFAISTAGAFVGSLVGGFLPRLFSVISANSYEQYRFSLLVAALVIAFSSLPFFSIVEEKPDRRSHSEFLANLRHTDWGLIGRFCLPAFIVGIGAGLIIPFLNLYFKDLFGASAETIGILFAVLQCFMTAGTLMGPLLVHRMGMVRSLVVTQMASIPFMVILCVSRYFPMVVASFLLRGALMNMNQPLSTNFAMESVRKEEHAVTNSLLLLAWTGSWAVSVRIGGILIERYSYTPSFVAAIVLYVLASALYYYFFRGIEVERFPRHELELKEI
;
A
#
# COMPACT_ATOMS: atom_id res chain seq x y z
N MET A 1 -18.28 19.73 17.38
CA MET A 1 -18.22 18.37 17.97
C MET A 1 -19.47 17.58 17.60
N ASP A 2 -20.68 18.16 17.71
CA ASP A 2 -21.94 17.45 17.43
C ASP A 2 -22.13 17.03 15.96
N ARG A 3 -21.73 17.86 14.98
CA ARG A 3 -21.75 17.50 13.56
C ARG A 3 -20.79 16.34 13.21
N PHE A 4 -19.65 16.24 13.91
CA PHE A 4 -18.71 15.15 13.73
C PHE A 4 -19.24 13.85 14.35
N LEU A 5 -19.85 13.91 15.52
CA LEU A 5 -20.48 12.78 16.19
C LEU A 5 -21.74 12.30 15.47
N SER A 6 -22.54 13.21 14.86
CA SER A 6 -23.66 12.83 14.00
C SER A 6 -23.17 12.11 12.74
N GLY A 7 -22.09 12.59 12.10
CA GLY A 7 -21.49 11.94 10.95
C GLY A 7 -20.98 10.50 11.26
N ILE A 8 -20.40 10.28 12.44
CA ILE A 8 -19.99 8.93 12.89
C ILE A 8 -21.22 8.04 13.14
N LYS A 9 -22.27 8.58 13.77
CA LYS A 9 -23.51 7.82 13.98
C LYS A 9 -24.19 7.44 12.66
N ASP A 10 -24.22 8.35 11.70
CA ASP A 10 -24.73 8.09 10.34
C ASP A 10 -23.88 7.02 9.63
N TYR A 11 -22.55 7.07 9.76
CA TYR A 11 -21.65 6.06 9.23
C TYR A 11 -21.88 4.67 9.84
N ILE A 12 -22.07 4.59 11.16
CA ILE A 12 -22.37 3.33 11.86
C ILE A 12 -23.76 2.80 11.48
N ALA A 13 -24.75 3.68 11.27
CA ALA A 13 -26.07 3.31 10.79
C ALA A 13 -26.00 2.72 9.36
N HIS A 14 -25.18 3.31 8.48
CA HIS A 14 -24.96 2.82 7.12
C HIS A 14 -24.23 1.48 7.07
N LEU A 15 -23.38 1.14 8.07
CA LEU A 15 -22.76 -0.20 8.18
C LEU A 15 -23.81 -1.33 8.27
N LYS A 16 -24.93 -1.06 8.95
CA LYS A 16 -26.05 -2.03 9.06
C LYS A 16 -26.86 -2.17 7.75
N LEU A 17 -26.74 -1.20 6.86
CA LEU A 17 -27.45 -1.18 5.58
C LEU A 17 -26.69 -1.89 4.45
N PHE A 18 -25.38 -2.15 4.62
CA PHE A 18 -24.62 -2.84 3.58
C PHE A 18 -25.14 -4.26 3.32
N PRO A 19 -25.19 -4.67 2.04
CA PRO A 19 -25.55 -6.03 1.67
C PRO A 19 -24.69 -7.08 2.41
N PRO A 20 -25.23 -8.27 2.72
CA PRO A 20 -24.49 -9.32 3.43
C PRO A 20 -23.14 -9.65 2.80
N ASN A 21 -23.06 -9.69 1.46
CA ASN A 21 -21.82 -9.94 0.73
C ASN A 21 -20.76 -8.85 0.97
N ALA A 22 -21.18 -7.57 1.00
CA ALA A 22 -20.27 -6.46 1.27
C ALA A 22 -19.73 -6.52 2.71
N ARG A 23 -20.58 -6.84 3.69
CA ARG A 23 -20.14 -7.03 5.09
C ARG A 23 -19.15 -8.19 5.23
N ALA A 24 -19.43 -9.32 4.60
CA ALA A 24 -18.53 -10.47 4.58
C ALA A 24 -17.16 -10.10 3.98
N PHE A 25 -17.16 -9.33 2.87
CA PHE A 25 -15.92 -8.85 2.26
C PHE A 25 -15.13 -7.92 3.21
N LEU A 26 -15.80 -6.97 3.85
CA LEU A 26 -15.15 -6.01 4.75
C LEU A 26 -14.52 -6.70 5.98
N ILE A 27 -15.22 -7.69 6.55
CA ILE A 27 -14.68 -8.50 7.66
C ILE A 27 -13.45 -9.30 7.21
N GLY A 28 -13.54 -9.99 6.07
CA GLY A 28 -12.42 -10.73 5.50
C GLY A 28 -11.24 -9.82 5.17
N SER A 29 -11.51 -8.64 4.60
CA SER A 29 -10.50 -7.62 4.30
C SER A 29 -9.79 -7.13 5.57
N LEU A 30 -10.51 -6.90 6.67
CA LEU A 30 -9.92 -6.53 7.96
C LEU A 30 -8.89 -7.56 8.43
N LEU A 31 -9.26 -8.84 8.42
CA LEU A 31 -8.37 -9.93 8.83
C LEU A 31 -7.13 -10.04 7.94
N ILE A 32 -7.30 -9.88 6.61
CA ILE A 32 -6.17 -9.86 5.68
C ILE A 32 -5.22 -8.72 6.01
N TRP A 33 -5.73 -7.50 6.23
CA TRP A 33 -4.88 -6.34 6.52
C TRP A 33 -4.18 -6.46 7.88
N ILE A 34 -4.84 -7.04 8.89
CA ILE A 34 -4.20 -7.34 10.18
C ILE A 34 -3.03 -8.32 9.95
N GLY A 35 -3.29 -9.48 9.34
CA GLY A 35 -2.26 -10.49 9.14
C GLY A 35 -1.13 -10.05 8.21
N ALA A 36 -1.47 -9.34 7.11
CA ALA A 36 -0.47 -8.83 6.17
C ALA A 36 0.45 -7.78 6.81
N SER A 37 -0.08 -6.89 7.67
CA SER A 37 0.74 -5.89 8.36
C SER A 37 1.62 -6.51 9.44
N MET A 38 1.11 -7.51 10.18
CA MET A 38 1.94 -8.31 11.10
C MET A 38 3.10 -8.97 10.35
N PHE A 39 2.78 -9.62 9.22
CA PHE A 39 3.76 -10.32 8.41
C PHE A 39 4.82 -9.36 7.83
N ALA A 40 4.39 -8.24 7.23
CA ALA A 40 5.30 -7.24 6.67
C ALA A 40 6.22 -6.60 7.73
N LEU A 41 5.70 -6.35 8.94
CA LEU A 41 6.48 -5.80 10.04
C LEU A 41 7.62 -6.75 10.47
N LEU A 42 7.30 -8.04 10.62
CA LEU A 42 8.16 -9.01 11.29
C LEU A 42 9.06 -9.78 10.33
N LEU A 43 8.72 -9.92 9.05
CA LEU A 43 9.42 -10.79 8.10
C LEU A 43 10.91 -10.45 7.98
N ASN A 44 11.22 -9.17 7.79
CA ASN A 44 12.61 -8.73 7.66
C ASN A 44 13.39 -8.96 8.96
N LEU A 45 12.76 -8.71 10.12
CA LEU A 45 13.35 -8.93 11.43
C LEU A 45 13.65 -10.42 11.64
N TYR A 46 12.72 -11.29 11.24
CA TYR A 46 12.90 -12.74 11.26
C TYR A 46 14.07 -13.20 10.39
N PHE A 47 14.13 -12.72 9.15
CA PHE A 47 15.23 -13.07 8.25
C PHE A 47 16.58 -12.58 8.74
N LYS A 48 16.63 -11.43 9.40
CA LYS A 48 17.84 -10.91 10.02
C LYS A 48 18.31 -11.81 11.18
N GLU A 49 17.39 -12.31 12.02
CA GLU A 49 17.71 -13.28 13.09
C GLU A 49 18.22 -14.63 12.54
N LEU A 50 17.75 -15.03 11.34
CA LEU A 50 18.29 -16.20 10.64
C LEU A 50 19.66 -15.95 9.97
N GLY A 51 20.22 -14.75 10.08
CA GLY A 51 21.51 -14.38 9.49
C GLY A 51 21.44 -14.13 7.97
N PHE A 52 20.24 -13.85 7.42
CA PHE A 52 20.13 -13.46 6.03
C PHE A 52 20.52 -12.00 5.83
N SER A 53 21.24 -11.72 4.74
CA SER A 53 21.65 -10.37 4.39
C SER A 53 20.50 -9.52 3.85
N GLU A 54 20.66 -8.20 3.91
CA GLU A 54 19.67 -7.24 3.41
C GLU A 54 19.47 -7.38 1.89
N ALA A 55 20.51 -7.76 1.14
CA ALA A 55 20.37 -8.07 -0.29
C ALA A 55 19.47 -9.28 -0.54
N TYR A 56 19.58 -10.33 0.30
CA TYR A 56 18.68 -11.47 0.19
C TYR A 56 17.25 -11.10 0.59
N ILE A 57 17.06 -10.35 1.68
CA ILE A 57 15.76 -9.82 2.09
C ILE A 57 15.14 -8.98 0.96
N GLY A 58 15.92 -8.08 0.37
CA GLY A 58 15.51 -7.29 -0.80
C GLY A 58 15.12 -8.16 -2.00
N LYS A 59 15.82 -9.27 -2.24
CA LYS A 59 15.49 -10.23 -3.30
C LYS A 59 14.13 -10.90 -3.04
N VAL A 60 13.85 -11.32 -1.81
CA VAL A 60 12.57 -11.93 -1.43
C VAL A 60 11.40 -10.97 -1.65
N LEU A 61 11.53 -9.74 -1.16
CA LEU A 61 10.51 -8.70 -1.31
C LEU A 61 10.30 -8.30 -2.79
N SER A 62 11.39 -8.20 -3.56
CA SER A 62 11.36 -7.91 -5.00
C SER A 62 10.59 -8.98 -5.77
N ILE A 63 10.80 -10.26 -5.48
CA ILE A 63 10.11 -11.38 -6.17
C ILE A 63 8.60 -11.34 -5.92
N GLY A 64 8.16 -10.99 -4.72
CA GLY A 64 6.73 -10.77 -4.44
C GLY A 64 6.13 -9.64 -5.29
N ALA A 65 6.89 -8.53 -5.48
CA ALA A 65 6.46 -7.43 -6.34
C ALA A 65 6.47 -7.82 -7.84
N VAL A 66 7.45 -8.61 -8.30
CA VAL A 66 7.50 -9.16 -9.67
C VAL A 66 6.26 -10.00 -9.96
N ALA A 67 5.84 -10.84 -9.02
CA ALA A 67 4.61 -11.62 -9.15
C ALA A 67 3.39 -10.72 -9.42
N SER A 68 3.32 -9.57 -8.73
CA SER A 68 2.25 -8.59 -8.92
C SER A 68 2.29 -7.96 -10.32
N VAL A 69 3.46 -7.60 -10.81
CA VAL A 69 3.64 -7.03 -12.16
C VAL A 69 3.18 -8.01 -13.25
N ILE A 70 3.57 -9.28 -13.12
CA ILE A 70 3.24 -10.32 -14.10
C ILE A 70 1.74 -10.63 -14.11
N LEU A 71 1.11 -10.70 -12.94
CA LEU A 71 -0.26 -11.20 -12.81
C LEU A 71 -1.33 -10.10 -12.88
N ALA A 72 -1.04 -8.84 -12.57
CA ALA A 72 -2.06 -7.80 -12.44
C ALA A 72 -2.92 -7.65 -13.70
N VAL A 73 -2.30 -7.55 -14.87
CA VAL A 73 -3.02 -7.40 -16.15
C VAL A 73 -3.75 -8.68 -16.55
N PRO A 74 -3.12 -9.86 -16.61
CA PRO A 74 -3.83 -11.11 -16.92
C PRO A 74 -5.01 -11.37 -15.97
N MET A 75 -4.82 -11.13 -14.68
CA MET A 75 -5.89 -11.35 -13.69
C MET A 75 -7.06 -10.41 -13.92
N GLY A 76 -6.82 -9.13 -14.20
CA GLY A 76 -7.88 -8.18 -14.55
C GLY A 76 -8.71 -8.63 -15.74
N LEU A 77 -8.11 -9.31 -16.72
CA LEU A 77 -8.79 -9.83 -17.90
C LEU A 77 -9.62 -11.11 -17.63
N ILE A 78 -9.21 -11.95 -16.71
CA ILE A 78 -9.85 -13.27 -16.49
C ILE A 78 -10.77 -13.32 -15.27
N ILE A 79 -10.68 -12.34 -14.35
CA ILE A 79 -11.41 -12.37 -13.07
C ILE A 79 -12.92 -12.48 -13.23
N GLY A 80 -13.47 -11.84 -14.27
CA GLY A 80 -14.92 -11.90 -14.57
C GLY A 80 -15.43 -13.29 -15.00
N ARG A 81 -14.53 -14.27 -15.23
CA ARG A 81 -14.90 -15.66 -15.57
C ARG A 81 -15.17 -16.53 -14.35
N PHE A 82 -14.77 -16.08 -13.18
CA PHE A 82 -14.89 -16.81 -11.92
C PHE A 82 -15.84 -16.12 -10.96
N THR A 83 -16.38 -16.86 -9.99
CA THR A 83 -17.14 -16.28 -8.88
C THR A 83 -16.18 -15.59 -7.92
N PHE A 84 -16.57 -14.43 -7.40
CA PHE A 84 -15.72 -13.70 -6.42
C PHE A 84 -15.48 -14.51 -5.15
N LYS A 85 -16.46 -15.31 -4.72
CA LYS A 85 -16.29 -16.27 -3.63
C LYS A 85 -15.06 -17.16 -3.86
N SER A 86 -14.98 -17.81 -5.03
CA SER A 86 -13.87 -18.70 -5.37
C SER A 86 -12.55 -17.93 -5.47
N VAL A 87 -12.56 -16.77 -6.13
CA VAL A 87 -11.37 -15.94 -6.31
C VAL A 87 -10.81 -15.44 -4.98
N LEU A 88 -11.66 -14.92 -4.11
CA LEU A 88 -11.25 -14.38 -2.81
C LEU A 88 -10.75 -15.50 -1.89
N THR A 89 -11.48 -16.62 -1.80
CA THR A 89 -11.06 -17.77 -0.99
C THR A 89 -9.73 -18.37 -1.48
N PHE A 90 -9.60 -18.55 -2.80
CA PHE A 90 -8.36 -19.04 -3.41
C PHE A 90 -7.19 -18.09 -3.14
N SER A 91 -7.39 -16.78 -3.34
CA SER A 91 -6.32 -15.79 -3.11
C SER A 91 -5.81 -15.82 -1.68
N VAL A 92 -6.71 -15.89 -0.70
CA VAL A 92 -6.35 -15.99 0.72
C VAL A 92 -5.59 -17.27 1.05
N GLY A 93 -6.04 -18.40 0.50
CA GLY A 93 -5.33 -19.68 0.66
C GLY A 93 -3.89 -19.60 0.11
N VAL A 94 -3.73 -19.02 -1.08
CA VAL A 94 -2.42 -18.82 -1.71
C VAL A 94 -1.53 -17.88 -0.89
N ILE A 95 -2.07 -16.78 -0.35
CA ILE A 95 -1.32 -15.87 0.53
C ILE A 95 -0.88 -16.61 1.79
N ALA A 96 -1.81 -17.24 2.49
CA ALA A 96 -1.55 -17.92 3.76
C ALA A 96 -0.50 -19.03 3.62
N VAL A 97 -0.62 -19.87 2.58
CA VAL A 97 0.36 -20.92 2.27
C VAL A 97 1.71 -20.31 1.90
N GLY A 98 1.74 -19.32 1.01
CA GLY A 98 2.98 -18.64 0.62
C GLY A 98 3.70 -18.02 1.83
N TYR A 99 2.98 -17.38 2.73
CA TYR A 99 3.54 -16.80 3.96
C TYR A 99 4.00 -17.87 4.94
N ALA A 100 3.21 -18.91 5.18
CA ALA A 100 3.59 -20.00 6.07
C ALA A 100 4.84 -20.74 5.58
N VAL A 101 4.93 -21.03 4.28
CA VAL A 101 6.10 -21.72 3.69
C VAL A 101 7.36 -20.86 3.82
N GLN A 102 7.29 -19.53 3.61
CA GLN A 102 8.46 -18.66 3.82
C GLN A 102 9.04 -18.72 5.23
N VAL A 103 8.21 -19.07 6.22
CA VAL A 103 8.59 -19.09 7.64
C VAL A 103 9.00 -20.49 8.10
N ILE A 104 8.38 -21.53 7.54
CA ILE A 104 8.64 -22.91 7.96
C ILE A 104 9.93 -23.45 7.33
N THR A 105 10.21 -23.06 6.10
CA THR A 105 11.38 -23.57 5.36
C THR A 105 12.66 -22.80 5.71
N GLY A 106 13.78 -23.51 5.82
CA GLY A 106 15.11 -22.91 5.88
C GLY A 106 15.79 -22.79 4.50
N ASN A 107 15.17 -23.35 3.45
CA ASN A 107 15.76 -23.35 2.11
C ASN A 107 15.52 -22.02 1.38
N ARG A 108 16.60 -21.37 0.96
CA ARG A 108 16.56 -20.05 0.29
C ARG A 108 15.73 -20.04 -0.98
N GLU A 109 15.83 -21.07 -1.82
CA GLU A 109 15.08 -21.13 -3.08
C GLU A 109 13.57 -21.32 -2.81
N THR A 110 13.23 -22.16 -1.85
CA THR A 110 11.83 -22.37 -1.45
C THR A 110 11.21 -21.10 -0.89
N ILE A 111 11.96 -20.27 -0.13
CA ILE A 111 11.52 -18.97 0.35
C ILE A 111 11.19 -18.04 -0.83
N LEU A 112 12.03 -18.02 -1.89
CA LEU A 112 11.79 -17.18 -3.07
C LEU A 112 10.53 -17.62 -3.83
N ILE A 113 10.35 -18.92 -4.02
CA ILE A 113 9.14 -19.48 -4.66
C ILE A 113 7.90 -19.15 -3.83
N ALA A 114 7.98 -19.32 -2.52
CA ALA A 114 6.88 -19.01 -1.61
C ALA A 114 6.54 -17.50 -1.58
N ALA A 115 7.54 -16.62 -1.68
CA ALA A 115 7.34 -15.17 -1.82
C ALA A 115 6.65 -14.83 -3.14
N PHE A 116 7.04 -15.46 -4.24
CA PHE A 116 6.37 -15.31 -5.53
C PHE A 116 4.90 -15.77 -5.45
N VAL A 117 4.64 -16.95 -4.91
CA VAL A 117 3.29 -17.49 -4.73
C VAL A 117 2.43 -16.57 -3.84
N GLY A 118 2.96 -16.11 -2.71
CA GLY A 118 2.27 -15.15 -1.85
C GLY A 118 1.97 -13.84 -2.57
N GLY A 119 2.90 -13.35 -3.40
CA GLY A 119 2.72 -12.19 -4.26
C GLY A 119 1.61 -12.37 -5.30
N LEU A 120 1.47 -13.56 -5.91
CA LEU A 120 0.34 -13.88 -6.78
C LEU A 120 -0.98 -13.78 -6.02
N GLY A 121 -1.08 -14.39 -4.83
CA GLY A 121 -2.28 -14.35 -4.00
C GLY A 121 -2.70 -12.92 -3.63
N THR A 122 -1.76 -12.09 -3.18
CA THR A 122 -2.05 -10.68 -2.85
C THR A 122 -2.52 -9.88 -4.06
N THR A 123 -1.98 -10.17 -5.23
CA THR A 123 -2.39 -9.51 -6.48
C THR A 123 -3.81 -9.90 -6.87
N ILE A 124 -4.16 -11.19 -6.79
CA ILE A 124 -5.52 -11.69 -7.06
C ILE A 124 -6.53 -10.96 -6.15
N PHE A 125 -6.25 -10.90 -4.84
CA PHE A 125 -7.12 -10.20 -3.88
C PHE A 125 -7.30 -8.72 -4.24
N ARG A 126 -6.21 -8.00 -4.51
CA ARG A 126 -6.23 -6.56 -4.83
C ARG A 126 -7.01 -6.28 -6.12
N VAL A 127 -6.79 -7.08 -7.16
CA VAL A 127 -7.50 -6.94 -8.45
C VAL A 127 -8.98 -7.26 -8.30
N ALA A 128 -9.35 -8.20 -7.41
CA ALA A 128 -10.75 -8.59 -7.18
C ALA A 128 -11.57 -7.52 -6.44
N THR A 129 -10.93 -6.66 -5.63
CA THR A 129 -11.62 -5.75 -4.69
C THR A 129 -12.56 -4.78 -5.39
N ALA A 130 -12.08 -4.03 -6.38
CA ALA A 130 -12.89 -3.02 -7.06
C ALA A 130 -14.05 -3.62 -7.88
N PRO A 131 -13.86 -4.66 -8.71
CA PRO A 131 -14.94 -5.33 -9.40
C PRO A 131 -15.97 -5.96 -8.44
N PHE A 132 -15.53 -6.47 -7.30
CA PHE A 132 -16.45 -6.99 -6.27
C PHE A 132 -17.40 -5.91 -5.77
N PHE A 133 -16.89 -4.72 -5.42
CA PHE A 133 -17.74 -3.62 -4.97
C PHE A 133 -18.67 -3.12 -6.07
N MET A 134 -18.17 -3.03 -7.30
CA MET A 134 -19.00 -2.62 -8.45
C MET A 134 -20.20 -3.55 -8.67
N ARG A 135 -20.06 -4.84 -8.40
CA ARG A 135 -21.10 -5.85 -8.60
C ARG A 135 -22.07 -5.96 -7.40
N HIS A 136 -21.58 -5.77 -6.18
CA HIS A 136 -22.34 -6.01 -4.95
C HIS A 136 -22.79 -4.72 -4.25
N SER A 137 -22.83 -3.59 -4.97
CA SER A 137 -23.32 -2.31 -4.45
C SER A 137 -24.04 -1.52 -5.53
N ASN A 138 -25.03 -0.73 -5.12
CA ASN A 138 -25.63 0.30 -5.95
C ASN A 138 -24.75 1.59 -5.93
N GLU A 139 -25.06 2.56 -6.82
CA GLU A 139 -24.22 3.78 -6.97
C GLU A 139 -24.07 4.59 -5.68
N LYS A 140 -25.13 4.66 -4.87
CA LYS A 140 -25.14 5.41 -3.61
C LYS A 140 -24.28 4.75 -2.54
N GLU A 141 -24.31 3.42 -2.44
CA GLU A 141 -23.56 2.63 -1.45
C GLU A 141 -22.08 2.49 -1.82
N ARG A 142 -21.77 2.51 -3.11
CA ARG A 142 -20.43 2.23 -3.65
C ARG A 142 -19.38 3.16 -3.06
N MET A 143 -19.65 4.45 -3.02
CA MET A 143 -18.72 5.44 -2.45
C MET A 143 -18.42 5.15 -0.97
N TYR A 144 -19.48 4.80 -0.20
CA TYR A 144 -19.31 4.42 1.20
C TYR A 144 -18.51 3.12 1.38
N LEU A 145 -18.71 2.13 0.50
CA LEU A 145 -17.96 0.87 0.56
C LEU A 145 -16.48 1.05 0.27
N PHE A 146 -16.10 1.85 -0.73
CA PHE A 146 -14.69 2.16 -0.99
C PHE A 146 -14.06 2.92 0.18
N SER A 147 -14.76 3.91 0.74
CA SER A 147 -14.30 4.67 1.90
C SER A 147 -14.14 3.76 3.14
N MET A 148 -15.12 2.87 3.37
CA MET A 148 -15.08 1.91 4.47
C MET A 148 -13.94 0.91 4.30
N ASN A 149 -13.72 0.40 3.09
CA ASN A 149 -12.60 -0.51 2.81
C ASN A 149 -11.25 0.18 3.08
N PHE A 150 -11.10 1.45 2.73
CA PHE A 150 -9.90 2.23 3.06
C PHE A 150 -9.73 2.37 4.57
N ALA A 151 -10.79 2.74 5.30
CA ALA A 151 -10.76 2.86 6.75
C ALA A 151 -10.41 1.53 7.44
N ILE A 152 -11.01 0.42 6.97
CA ILE A 152 -10.74 -0.94 7.45
C ILE A 152 -9.30 -1.36 7.14
N SER A 153 -8.79 -1.06 5.96
CA SER A 153 -7.39 -1.38 5.61
C SER A 153 -6.41 -0.67 6.53
N THR A 154 -6.65 0.60 6.82
CA THR A 154 -5.81 1.40 7.72
C THR A 154 -5.93 0.93 9.17
N ALA A 155 -7.16 0.66 9.64
CA ALA A 155 -7.40 0.12 10.98
C ALA A 155 -6.77 -1.27 11.14
N GLY A 156 -6.91 -2.12 10.12
CA GLY A 156 -6.26 -3.44 10.09
C GLY A 156 -4.74 -3.34 10.11
N ALA A 157 -4.17 -2.40 9.35
CA ALA A 157 -2.73 -2.16 9.36
C ALA A 157 -2.23 -1.62 10.71
N PHE A 158 -3.00 -0.73 11.36
CA PHE A 158 -2.71 -0.25 12.71
C PHE A 158 -2.70 -1.41 13.73
N VAL A 159 -3.79 -2.18 13.79
CA VAL A 159 -3.92 -3.31 14.72
C VAL A 159 -2.86 -4.37 14.43
N GLY A 160 -2.64 -4.70 13.15
CA GLY A 160 -1.66 -5.70 12.73
C GLY A 160 -0.23 -5.30 13.09
N SER A 161 0.15 -4.03 12.91
CA SER A 161 1.47 -3.53 13.33
C SER A 161 1.64 -3.58 14.84
N LEU A 162 0.61 -3.16 15.58
CA LEU A 162 0.64 -3.17 17.04
C LEU A 162 0.74 -4.61 17.58
N VAL A 163 -0.21 -5.48 17.21
CA VAL A 163 -0.24 -6.88 17.65
C VAL A 163 1.03 -7.60 17.20
N GLY A 164 1.43 -7.43 15.93
CA GLY A 164 2.65 -8.03 15.39
C GLY A 164 3.90 -7.66 16.19
N GLY A 165 4.02 -6.39 16.60
CA GLY A 165 5.15 -5.94 17.43
C GLY A 165 5.21 -6.60 18.80
N PHE A 166 4.06 -6.86 19.43
CA PHE A 166 4.00 -7.47 20.78
C PHE A 166 4.09 -9.00 20.78
N LEU A 167 3.71 -9.68 19.68
CA LEU A 167 3.69 -11.14 19.63
C LEU A 167 5.04 -11.82 19.93
N PRO A 168 6.20 -11.36 19.42
CA PRO A 168 7.47 -11.99 19.75
C PRO A 168 7.74 -12.01 21.26
N ARG A 169 7.39 -10.93 21.98
CA ARG A 169 7.50 -10.89 23.45
C ARG A 169 6.57 -11.90 24.12
N LEU A 170 5.35 -12.08 23.62
CA LEU A 170 4.44 -13.09 24.16
C LEU A 170 5.04 -14.49 23.98
N PHE A 171 5.65 -14.77 22.82
CA PHE A 171 6.28 -16.06 22.56
C PHE A 171 7.64 -16.25 23.24
N SER A 172 8.21 -15.21 23.88
CA SER A 172 9.41 -15.37 24.70
C SER A 172 9.19 -16.25 25.93
N VAL A 173 7.94 -16.43 26.37
CA VAL A 173 7.56 -17.36 27.43
C VAL A 173 7.70 -18.83 26.98
N ILE A 174 7.56 -19.10 25.66
CA ILE A 174 7.60 -20.46 25.09
C ILE A 174 9.00 -20.80 24.59
N SER A 175 9.72 -19.85 24.03
CA SER A 175 11.08 -20.06 23.52
C SER A 175 12.00 -18.89 23.84
N ALA A 176 13.21 -19.21 24.30
CA ALA A 176 14.26 -18.23 24.54
C ALA A 176 14.93 -17.73 23.23
N ASN A 177 14.75 -18.45 22.11
CA ASN A 177 15.39 -18.12 20.85
C ASN A 177 14.58 -17.06 20.09
N SER A 178 15.18 -15.89 19.83
CA SER A 178 14.53 -14.78 19.14
C SER A 178 13.95 -15.18 17.77
N TYR A 179 14.65 -16.00 16.98
CA TYR A 179 14.15 -16.42 15.68
C TYR A 179 12.87 -17.25 15.79
N GLU A 180 12.71 -18.10 16.83
CA GLU A 180 11.48 -18.87 17.07
C GLU A 180 10.32 -17.98 17.48
N GLN A 181 10.58 -16.96 18.29
CA GLN A 181 9.57 -15.97 18.67
C GLN A 181 8.99 -15.26 17.44
N TYR A 182 9.85 -14.81 16.53
CA TYR A 182 9.42 -14.24 15.24
C TYR A 182 8.71 -15.26 14.36
N ARG A 183 9.21 -16.49 14.30
CA ARG A 183 8.61 -17.59 13.53
C ARG A 183 7.17 -17.87 13.96
N PHE A 184 6.92 -18.05 15.25
CA PHE A 184 5.57 -18.26 15.76
C PHE A 184 4.66 -17.05 15.51
N SER A 185 5.16 -15.85 15.68
CA SER A 185 4.41 -14.62 15.38
C SER A 185 3.99 -14.51 13.91
N LEU A 186 4.88 -14.86 12.98
CA LEU A 186 4.61 -14.88 11.55
C LEU A 186 3.63 -15.99 11.15
N LEU A 187 3.68 -17.16 11.81
CA LEU A 187 2.69 -18.22 11.62
C LEU A 187 1.30 -17.81 12.10
N VAL A 188 1.21 -17.07 13.22
CA VAL A 188 -0.05 -16.45 13.65
C VAL A 188 -0.56 -15.48 12.60
N ALA A 189 0.29 -14.65 12.01
CA ALA A 189 -0.10 -13.76 10.93
C ALA A 189 -0.66 -14.51 9.72
N ALA A 190 -0.01 -15.61 9.31
CA ALA A 190 -0.50 -16.47 8.23
C ALA A 190 -1.84 -17.14 8.58
N LEU A 191 -2.03 -17.56 9.83
CA LEU A 191 -3.30 -18.11 10.32
C LEU A 191 -4.42 -17.05 10.31
N VAL A 192 -4.16 -15.82 10.76
CA VAL A 192 -5.13 -14.72 10.71
C VAL A 192 -5.58 -14.47 9.27
N ILE A 193 -4.64 -14.50 8.31
CA ILE A 193 -4.98 -14.42 6.89
C ILE A 193 -5.84 -15.62 6.48
N ALA A 194 -5.46 -16.84 6.84
CA ALA A 194 -6.24 -18.03 6.49
C ALA A 194 -7.68 -17.96 7.03
N PHE A 195 -7.88 -17.46 8.25
CA PHE A 195 -9.21 -17.26 8.85
C PHE A 195 -10.07 -16.24 8.09
N SER A 196 -9.48 -15.34 7.31
CA SER A 196 -10.25 -14.42 6.47
C SER A 196 -11.04 -15.14 5.35
N SER A 197 -10.73 -16.41 5.07
CA SER A 197 -11.53 -17.25 4.16
C SER A 197 -12.94 -17.51 4.70
N LEU A 198 -13.13 -17.57 6.02
CA LEU A 198 -14.43 -17.88 6.63
C LEU A 198 -15.53 -16.90 6.22
N PRO A 199 -15.37 -15.56 6.37
CA PRO A 199 -16.36 -14.63 5.87
C PRO A 199 -16.52 -14.70 4.34
N PHE A 200 -15.49 -15.02 3.56
CA PHE A 200 -15.63 -15.15 2.11
C PHE A 200 -16.43 -16.40 1.70
N PHE A 201 -16.43 -17.46 2.48
CA PHE A 201 -17.30 -18.60 2.23
C PHE A 201 -18.79 -18.26 2.38
N SER A 202 -19.15 -17.24 3.15
CA SER A 202 -20.55 -16.80 3.30
C SER A 202 -21.07 -15.95 2.13
N ILE A 203 -20.21 -15.56 1.19
CA ILE A 203 -20.61 -14.80 0.00
C ILE A 203 -21.51 -15.67 -0.87
N VAL A 204 -22.72 -15.16 -1.13
CA VAL A 204 -23.70 -15.79 -2.04
C VAL A 204 -23.63 -15.06 -3.37
N GLU A 205 -23.38 -15.78 -4.43
CA GLU A 205 -23.15 -15.20 -5.74
C GLU A 205 -23.81 -16.02 -6.85
N GLU A 206 -24.47 -15.32 -7.78
CA GLU A 206 -24.95 -15.89 -9.02
C GLU A 206 -23.79 -16.06 -10.02
N LYS A 207 -24.05 -16.81 -11.10
CA LYS A 207 -23.06 -17.14 -12.12
C LYS A 207 -22.31 -15.91 -12.64
N PRO A 208 -21.01 -16.04 -12.96
CA PRO A 208 -20.21 -14.94 -13.45
C PRO A 208 -20.77 -14.33 -14.73
N ASP A 209 -20.79 -13.00 -14.81
CA ASP A 209 -21.19 -12.26 -15.99
C ASP A 209 -20.02 -12.20 -16.98
N ARG A 210 -20.19 -12.81 -18.15
CA ARG A 210 -19.18 -12.84 -19.23
C ARG A 210 -19.19 -11.52 -20.00
N ARG A 211 -18.80 -10.41 -19.37
CA ARG A 211 -18.67 -9.14 -20.11
C ARG A 211 -17.49 -9.20 -21.09
N SER A 212 -17.75 -8.67 -22.27
CA SER A 212 -16.81 -8.66 -23.41
C SER A 212 -15.59 -7.76 -23.13
N HIS A 213 -14.39 -8.28 -23.39
CA HIS A 213 -13.10 -7.59 -23.24
C HIS A 213 -12.74 -6.74 -24.46
N SER A 214 -13.63 -6.69 -25.49
CA SER A 214 -13.35 -5.99 -26.76
C SER A 214 -13.22 -4.48 -26.59
N GLU A 215 -13.92 -3.87 -25.64
CA GLU A 215 -13.88 -2.42 -25.41
C GLU A 215 -12.53 -1.93 -24.86
N PHE A 216 -11.89 -2.72 -23.99
CA PHE A 216 -10.57 -2.35 -23.44
C PHE A 216 -9.51 -2.26 -24.51
N LEU A 217 -9.44 -3.23 -25.42
CA LEU A 217 -8.47 -3.26 -26.51
C LEU A 217 -8.75 -2.19 -27.59
N ALA A 218 -10.02 -1.89 -27.85
CA ALA A 218 -10.41 -0.85 -28.80
C ALA A 218 -9.97 0.54 -28.33
N ASN A 219 -10.07 0.82 -27.03
CA ASN A 219 -9.72 2.12 -26.46
C ASN A 219 -8.21 2.40 -26.46
N LEU A 220 -7.35 1.38 -26.55
CA LEU A 220 -5.89 1.56 -26.59
C LEU A 220 -5.40 2.38 -27.81
N ARG A 221 -6.12 2.34 -28.93
CA ARG A 221 -5.72 3.05 -30.17
C ARG A 221 -5.89 4.57 -30.12
N HIS A 222 -6.81 5.05 -29.28
CA HIS A 222 -7.13 6.46 -29.13
C HIS A 222 -6.58 7.10 -27.86
N THR A 223 -5.74 6.37 -27.15
CA THR A 223 -5.17 6.76 -25.85
C THR A 223 -4.05 7.79 -26.05
N ASP A 224 -4.09 8.88 -25.27
CA ASP A 224 -3.00 9.86 -25.21
C ASP A 224 -1.83 9.32 -24.39
N TRP A 225 -0.98 8.55 -25.05
CA TRP A 225 0.22 7.96 -24.45
C TRP A 225 1.22 8.99 -23.93
N GLY A 226 1.25 10.19 -24.56
CA GLY A 226 2.14 11.28 -24.14
C GLY A 226 1.74 11.83 -22.77
N LEU A 227 0.45 12.09 -22.57
CA LEU A 227 -0.07 12.58 -21.29
C LEU A 227 0.07 11.51 -20.20
N ILE A 228 -0.31 10.27 -20.49
CA ILE A 228 -0.19 9.16 -19.52
C ILE A 228 1.27 8.93 -19.13
N GLY A 229 2.19 8.99 -20.08
CA GLY A 229 3.63 8.88 -19.82
C GLY A 229 4.15 9.97 -18.87
N ARG A 230 3.64 11.20 -18.99
CA ARG A 230 3.98 12.31 -18.08
C ARG A 230 3.49 12.07 -16.64
N PHE A 231 2.41 11.33 -16.44
CA PHE A 231 1.98 10.90 -15.10
C PHE A 231 2.79 9.70 -14.59
N CYS A 232 3.02 8.71 -15.45
CA CYS A 232 3.70 7.47 -15.06
C CYS A 232 5.18 7.69 -14.72
N LEU A 233 5.89 8.59 -15.41
CA LEU A 233 7.32 8.80 -15.20
C LEU A 233 7.65 9.33 -13.79
N PRO A 234 7.04 10.41 -13.29
CA PRO A 234 7.28 10.85 -11.90
C PRO A 234 6.84 9.81 -10.88
N ALA A 235 5.70 9.12 -11.08
CA ALA A 235 5.23 8.06 -10.20
C ALA A 235 6.23 6.89 -10.11
N PHE A 236 6.81 6.50 -11.23
CA PHE A 236 7.85 5.47 -11.31
C PHE A 236 9.12 5.89 -10.55
N ILE A 237 9.58 7.14 -10.75
CA ILE A 237 10.77 7.67 -10.07
C ILE A 237 10.56 7.75 -8.56
N VAL A 238 9.41 8.24 -8.09
CA VAL A 238 9.05 8.23 -6.66
C VAL A 238 9.02 6.80 -6.14
N GLY A 239 8.42 5.88 -6.88
CA GLY A 239 8.35 4.47 -6.51
C GLY A 239 9.74 3.82 -6.39
N ILE A 240 10.70 4.16 -7.26
CA ILE A 240 12.09 3.72 -7.10
C ILE A 240 12.66 4.26 -5.79
N GLY A 241 12.58 5.57 -5.54
CA GLY A 241 13.07 6.16 -4.30
C GLY A 241 12.44 5.56 -3.05
N ALA A 242 11.13 5.31 -3.08
CA ALA A 242 10.40 4.67 -1.99
C ALA A 242 10.88 3.23 -1.73
N GLY A 243 11.02 2.44 -2.79
CA GLY A 243 11.42 1.04 -2.67
C GLY A 243 12.86 0.82 -2.21
N LEU A 244 13.76 1.81 -2.38
CA LEU A 244 15.12 1.75 -1.86
C LEU A 244 15.19 1.72 -0.33
N ILE A 245 14.21 2.30 0.38
CA ILE A 245 14.32 2.52 1.82
C ILE A 245 13.08 2.07 2.63
N ILE A 246 11.85 2.31 2.13
CA ILE A 246 10.64 2.06 2.93
C ILE A 246 10.52 0.61 3.40
N PRO A 247 10.78 -0.42 2.57
CA PRO A 247 10.67 -1.81 2.99
C PRO A 247 11.66 -2.20 4.09
N PHE A 248 12.71 -1.44 4.29
CA PHE A 248 13.79 -1.70 5.25
C PHE A 248 13.72 -0.84 6.51
N LEU A 249 12.69 0.00 6.68
CA LEU A 249 12.61 0.92 7.82
C LEU A 249 12.46 0.18 9.17
N ASN A 250 11.88 -1.01 9.19
CA ASN A 250 11.85 -1.85 10.38
C ASN A 250 13.27 -2.31 10.77
N LEU A 251 14.09 -2.73 9.80
CA LEU A 251 15.51 -3.04 10.04
C LEU A 251 16.31 -1.81 10.40
N TYR A 252 16.06 -0.66 9.77
CA TYR A 252 16.69 0.60 10.08
C TYR A 252 16.55 0.96 11.57
N PHE A 253 15.34 0.85 12.13
CA PHE A 253 15.12 1.09 13.56
C PHE A 253 15.80 0.04 14.44
N LYS A 254 15.82 -1.22 14.02
CA LYS A 254 16.52 -2.28 14.76
C LYS A 254 18.02 -2.09 14.74
N ASP A 255 18.61 -1.92 13.55
CA ASP A 255 20.07 -1.93 13.36
C ASP A 255 20.75 -0.67 13.92
N LEU A 256 20.11 0.51 13.77
CA LEU A 256 20.74 1.77 14.18
C LEU A 256 20.38 2.24 15.59
N PHE A 257 19.21 1.80 16.09
CA PHE A 257 18.70 2.26 17.40
C PHE A 257 18.45 1.12 18.37
N GLY A 258 18.71 -0.12 17.99
CA GLY A 258 18.41 -1.28 18.84
C GLY A 258 16.94 -1.43 19.21
N ALA A 259 16.03 -0.86 18.40
CA ALA A 259 14.62 -0.85 18.72
C ALA A 259 14.05 -2.28 18.77
N SER A 260 13.30 -2.58 19.82
CA SER A 260 12.60 -3.87 19.94
C SER A 260 11.46 -3.99 18.93
N ALA A 261 11.01 -5.22 18.67
CA ALA A 261 9.86 -5.46 17.81
C ALA A 261 8.61 -4.70 18.28
N GLU A 262 8.41 -4.58 19.60
CA GLU A 262 7.33 -3.81 20.21
C GLU A 262 7.41 -2.33 19.84
N THR A 263 8.59 -1.73 20.02
CA THR A 263 8.82 -0.32 19.66
C THR A 263 8.57 -0.10 18.18
N ILE A 264 9.09 -0.96 17.31
CA ILE A 264 8.87 -0.89 15.86
C ILE A 264 7.37 -1.04 15.54
N GLY A 265 6.69 -1.99 16.17
CA GLY A 265 5.24 -2.19 16.01
C GLY A 265 4.43 -0.95 16.39
N ILE A 266 4.74 -0.31 17.52
CA ILE A 266 4.11 0.94 17.96
C ILE A 266 4.39 2.05 16.94
N LEU A 267 5.63 2.21 16.48
CA LEU A 267 5.99 3.24 15.48
C LEU A 267 5.21 3.08 14.19
N PHE A 268 5.10 1.85 13.67
CA PHE A 268 4.35 1.58 12.44
C PHE A 268 2.84 1.70 12.65
N ALA A 269 2.30 1.36 13.83
CA ALA A 269 0.91 1.61 14.17
C ALA A 269 0.61 3.11 14.22
N VAL A 270 1.41 3.91 14.92
CA VAL A 270 1.26 5.37 14.98
C VAL A 270 1.42 5.99 13.60
N LEU A 271 2.33 5.47 12.77
CA LEU A 271 2.47 5.89 11.38
C LEU A 271 1.15 5.79 10.60
N GLN A 272 0.35 4.72 10.80
CA GLN A 272 -0.95 4.60 10.11
C GLN A 272 -1.90 5.75 10.49
N CYS A 273 -1.89 6.21 11.75
CA CYS A 273 -2.67 7.37 12.17
C CYS A 273 -2.20 8.65 11.46
N PHE A 274 -0.89 8.86 11.40
CA PHE A 274 -0.30 10.00 10.70
C PHE A 274 -0.58 9.99 9.20
N MET A 275 -0.49 8.82 8.56
CA MET A 275 -0.80 8.65 7.13
C MET A 275 -2.28 8.95 6.86
N THR A 276 -3.19 8.47 7.71
CA THR A 276 -4.63 8.76 7.59
C THR A 276 -4.91 10.25 7.76
N ALA A 277 -4.34 10.88 8.79
CA ALA A 277 -4.47 12.32 9.00
C ALA A 277 -3.95 13.12 7.79
N GLY A 278 -2.78 12.74 7.26
CA GLY A 278 -2.22 13.34 6.04
C GLY A 278 -3.19 13.22 4.85
N THR A 279 -3.71 12.03 4.59
CA THR A 279 -4.67 11.81 3.50
C THR A 279 -5.91 12.68 3.63
N LEU A 280 -6.46 12.83 4.84
CA LEU A 280 -7.63 13.68 5.10
C LEU A 280 -7.34 15.18 4.94
N MET A 281 -6.09 15.61 5.16
CA MET A 281 -5.67 17.01 4.97
C MET A 281 -5.40 17.37 3.51
N GLY A 282 -5.23 16.40 2.63
CA GLY A 282 -4.91 16.61 1.22
C GLY A 282 -5.86 17.58 0.50
N PRO A 283 -7.18 17.37 0.52
CA PRO A 283 -8.14 18.28 -0.11
C PRO A 283 -8.06 19.71 0.39
N LEU A 284 -7.78 19.95 1.69
CA LEU A 284 -7.62 21.29 2.25
C LEU A 284 -6.42 22.02 1.64
N LEU A 285 -5.36 21.29 1.36
CA LEU A 285 -4.17 21.87 0.75
C LEU A 285 -4.42 22.22 -0.72
N VAL A 286 -5.12 21.34 -1.44
CA VAL A 286 -5.51 21.58 -2.83
C VAL A 286 -6.39 22.81 -2.98
N HIS A 287 -7.34 23.01 -2.07
CA HIS A 287 -8.18 24.21 -2.04
C HIS A 287 -7.37 25.51 -1.89
N ARG A 288 -6.26 25.47 -1.15
CA ARG A 288 -5.45 26.67 -0.88
C ARG A 288 -4.44 27.00 -1.98
N MET A 289 -3.82 26.01 -2.59
CA MET A 289 -2.69 26.25 -3.50
C MET A 289 -2.77 25.55 -4.86
N GLY A 290 -3.86 24.81 -5.11
CA GLY A 290 -4.05 24.04 -6.34
C GLY A 290 -3.44 22.63 -6.27
N MET A 291 -3.77 21.80 -7.25
CA MET A 291 -3.43 20.36 -7.26
C MET A 291 -1.93 20.13 -7.44
N VAL A 292 -1.35 20.70 -8.50
CA VAL A 292 0.07 20.49 -8.86
C VAL A 292 1.00 21.04 -7.78
N ARG A 293 0.70 22.24 -7.28
CA ARG A 293 1.49 22.84 -6.20
C ARG A 293 1.40 22.04 -4.92
N SER A 294 0.21 21.54 -4.56
CA SER A 294 0.03 20.70 -3.37
C SER A 294 0.87 19.43 -3.44
N LEU A 295 0.89 18.74 -4.59
CA LEU A 295 1.70 17.55 -4.82
C LEU A 295 3.21 17.85 -4.70
N VAL A 296 3.68 18.90 -5.34
CA VAL A 296 5.09 19.27 -5.30
C VAL A 296 5.52 19.73 -3.90
N VAL A 297 4.74 20.59 -3.26
CA VAL A 297 5.07 21.11 -1.92
C VAL A 297 5.10 20.01 -0.88
N THR A 298 4.12 19.09 -0.85
CA THR A 298 4.11 18.01 0.14
C THR A 298 5.26 17.03 -0.07
N GLN A 299 5.61 16.74 -1.32
CA GLN A 299 6.74 15.88 -1.65
C GLN A 299 8.07 16.55 -1.27
N MET A 300 8.27 17.82 -1.61
CA MET A 300 9.46 18.59 -1.24
C MET A 300 9.57 18.80 0.27
N ALA A 301 8.45 19.08 0.96
CA ALA A 301 8.42 19.20 2.43
C ALA A 301 8.76 17.87 3.14
N SER A 302 8.65 16.72 2.47
CA SER A 302 9.08 15.43 3.03
C SER A 302 10.60 15.26 3.05
N ILE A 303 11.35 16.00 2.22
CA ILE A 303 12.80 15.85 2.03
C ILE A 303 13.60 16.21 3.29
N PRO A 304 13.36 17.33 3.99
CA PRO A 304 14.05 17.62 5.25
C PRO A 304 13.94 16.48 6.27
N PHE A 305 12.76 15.85 6.35
CA PHE A 305 12.57 14.70 7.25
C PHE A 305 13.35 13.46 6.77
N MET A 306 13.50 13.25 5.46
CA MET A 306 14.39 12.20 4.94
C MET A 306 15.86 12.49 5.23
N VAL A 307 16.29 13.74 5.17
CA VAL A 307 17.65 14.14 5.55
C VAL A 307 17.87 13.84 7.03
N ILE A 308 16.92 14.18 7.90
CA ILE A 308 17.02 13.87 9.34
C ILE A 308 17.10 12.35 9.56
N LEU A 309 16.29 11.54 8.88
CA LEU A 309 16.39 10.07 8.94
C LEU A 309 17.77 9.58 8.48
N CYS A 310 18.38 10.23 7.51
CA CYS A 310 19.70 9.86 6.98
C CYS A 310 20.84 10.16 7.97
N VAL A 311 20.83 11.33 8.61
CA VAL A 311 22.01 11.84 9.34
C VAL A 311 21.86 11.79 10.87
N SER A 312 20.63 11.90 11.40
CA SER A 312 20.41 12.00 12.84
C SER A 312 20.57 10.66 13.54
N ARG A 313 21.15 10.69 14.76
CA ARG A 313 21.21 9.55 15.69
C ARG A 313 20.35 9.78 16.93
N TYR A 314 19.65 10.90 17.01
CA TYR A 314 18.77 11.20 18.12
C TYR A 314 17.39 10.59 17.86
N PHE A 315 17.07 9.50 18.54
CA PHE A 315 15.90 8.66 18.30
C PHE A 315 14.57 9.43 18.25
N PRO A 316 14.22 10.34 19.20
CA PRO A 316 12.97 11.07 19.15
C PRO A 316 12.81 11.93 17.88
N MET A 317 13.88 12.56 17.42
CA MET A 317 13.87 13.38 16.19
C MET A 317 13.68 12.52 14.94
N VAL A 318 14.29 11.34 14.93
CA VAL A 318 14.14 10.35 13.85
C VAL A 318 12.70 9.83 13.81
N VAL A 319 12.12 9.51 14.97
CA VAL A 319 10.70 9.07 15.07
C VAL A 319 9.76 10.17 14.58
N ALA A 320 9.91 11.40 15.03
CA ALA A 320 9.07 12.51 14.56
C ALA A 320 9.19 12.69 13.04
N SER A 321 10.40 12.62 12.50
CA SER A 321 10.67 12.73 11.07
C SER A 321 10.05 11.58 10.27
N PHE A 322 10.11 10.35 10.78
CA PHE A 322 9.49 9.17 10.18
C PHE A 322 7.96 9.34 10.05
N LEU A 323 7.31 9.79 11.13
CA LEU A 323 5.86 9.99 11.17
C LEU A 323 5.41 11.13 10.26
N LEU A 324 6.06 12.30 10.33
CA LEU A 324 5.72 13.47 9.52
C LEU A 324 5.97 13.22 8.03
N ARG A 325 7.08 12.59 7.68
CA ARG A 325 7.34 12.17 6.30
C ARG A 325 6.25 11.23 5.79
N GLY A 326 5.85 10.24 6.61
CA GLY A 326 4.79 9.31 6.27
C GLY A 326 3.48 10.01 5.97
N ALA A 327 3.06 10.98 6.78
CA ALA A 327 1.87 11.80 6.57
C ALA A 327 1.94 12.56 5.24
N LEU A 328 3.04 13.29 4.99
CA LEU A 328 3.22 14.11 3.79
C LEU A 328 3.20 13.27 2.49
N MET A 329 3.87 12.13 2.50
CA MET A 329 3.96 11.27 1.31
C MET A 329 2.66 10.53 1.01
N ASN A 330 1.88 10.14 2.04
CA ASN A 330 0.59 9.49 1.81
C ASN A 330 -0.50 10.45 1.33
N MET A 331 -0.39 11.73 1.62
CA MET A 331 -1.25 12.76 1.07
C MET A 331 -1.18 12.81 -0.47
N ASN A 332 -0.01 12.55 -1.04
CA ASN A 332 0.23 12.63 -2.47
C ASN A 332 -0.49 11.56 -3.30
N GLN A 333 -0.65 10.35 -2.78
CA GLN A 333 -1.18 9.24 -3.57
C GLN A 333 -2.60 9.47 -4.10
N PRO A 334 -3.60 9.81 -3.26
CA PRO A 334 -4.96 10.10 -3.76
C PRO A 334 -5.00 11.35 -4.63
N LEU A 335 -4.22 12.39 -4.30
CA LEU A 335 -4.17 13.62 -5.09
C LEU A 335 -3.63 13.36 -6.50
N SER A 336 -2.53 12.63 -6.62
CA SER A 336 -1.93 12.28 -7.91
C SER A 336 -2.86 11.41 -8.75
N THR A 337 -3.54 10.45 -8.14
CA THR A 337 -4.50 9.59 -8.85
C THR A 337 -5.70 10.39 -9.34
N ASN A 338 -6.29 11.24 -8.49
CA ASN A 338 -7.40 12.11 -8.89
C ASN A 338 -7.00 13.04 -10.03
N PHE A 339 -5.86 13.70 -9.93
CA PHE A 339 -5.38 14.60 -10.98
C PHE A 339 -5.16 13.88 -12.31
N ALA A 340 -4.61 12.68 -12.28
CA ALA A 340 -4.45 11.87 -13.48
C ALA A 340 -5.82 11.51 -14.10
N MET A 341 -6.80 11.09 -13.28
CA MET A 341 -8.15 10.74 -13.76
C MET A 341 -8.89 11.96 -14.32
N GLU A 342 -8.79 13.13 -13.68
CA GLU A 342 -9.41 14.37 -14.17
C GLU A 342 -8.74 14.91 -15.45
N SER A 343 -7.48 14.54 -15.68
CA SER A 343 -6.69 15.02 -16.83
C SER A 343 -6.88 14.20 -18.10
N VAL A 344 -7.31 12.95 -17.98
CA VAL A 344 -7.54 12.05 -19.13
C VAL A 344 -9.03 11.87 -19.41
N ARG A 345 -9.37 11.38 -20.59
CA ARG A 345 -10.78 11.09 -20.97
C ARG A 345 -11.32 9.92 -20.16
N LYS A 346 -12.64 9.86 -19.97
CA LYS A 346 -13.31 8.78 -19.20
C LYS A 346 -12.99 7.39 -19.72
N GLU A 347 -12.88 7.25 -21.05
CA GLU A 347 -12.53 5.99 -21.72
C GLU A 347 -11.10 5.53 -21.41
N GLU A 348 -10.23 6.46 -21.04
CA GLU A 348 -8.82 6.21 -20.72
C GLU A 348 -8.56 5.93 -19.25
N HIS A 349 -9.55 6.13 -18.35
CA HIS A 349 -9.39 5.99 -16.91
C HIS A 349 -8.86 4.61 -16.52
N ALA A 350 -9.40 3.54 -17.11
CA ALA A 350 -8.98 2.17 -16.77
C ALA A 350 -7.51 1.90 -17.16
N VAL A 351 -7.12 2.35 -18.36
CA VAL A 351 -5.74 2.19 -18.87
C VAL A 351 -4.78 3.01 -18.04
N THR A 352 -5.10 4.28 -17.79
CA THR A 352 -4.26 5.20 -17.01
C THR A 352 -4.04 4.69 -15.58
N ASN A 353 -5.11 4.26 -14.89
CA ASN A 353 -5.00 3.71 -13.54
C ASN A 353 -4.15 2.43 -13.50
N SER A 354 -4.31 1.57 -14.50
CA SER A 354 -3.52 0.33 -14.61
C SER A 354 -2.04 0.62 -14.83
N LEU A 355 -1.72 1.61 -15.68
CA LEU A 355 -0.33 2.00 -15.97
C LEU A 355 0.32 2.70 -14.76
N LEU A 356 -0.41 3.55 -14.04
CA LEU A 356 0.07 4.16 -12.81
C LEU A 356 0.38 3.09 -11.73
N LEU A 357 -0.52 2.11 -11.57
CA LEU A 357 -0.30 0.99 -10.67
C LEU A 357 0.90 0.15 -11.09
N LEU A 358 1.04 -0.12 -12.38
CA LEU A 358 2.17 -0.86 -12.95
C LEU A 358 3.49 -0.10 -12.77
N ALA A 359 3.50 1.23 -13.01
CA ALA A 359 4.66 2.08 -12.79
C ALA A 359 5.11 2.02 -11.32
N TRP A 360 4.17 2.13 -10.38
CA TRP A 360 4.46 2.03 -8.94
C TRP A 360 4.94 0.63 -8.54
N THR A 361 4.22 -0.43 -8.90
CA THR A 361 4.57 -1.81 -8.51
C THR A 361 5.85 -2.28 -9.20
N GLY A 362 6.03 -1.91 -10.47
CA GLY A 362 7.23 -2.24 -11.24
C GLY A 362 8.49 -1.54 -10.70
N SER A 363 8.35 -0.29 -10.24
CA SER A 363 9.46 0.40 -9.58
C SER A 363 9.91 -0.30 -8.30
N TRP A 364 8.96 -0.80 -7.49
CA TRP A 364 9.27 -1.59 -6.29
C TRP A 364 9.94 -2.92 -6.62
N ALA A 365 9.51 -3.61 -7.67
CA ALA A 365 10.11 -4.87 -8.10
C ALA A 365 11.62 -4.76 -8.33
N VAL A 366 12.08 -3.62 -8.80
CA VAL A 366 13.50 -3.35 -9.09
C VAL A 366 14.22 -2.73 -7.89
N SER A 367 13.63 -1.66 -7.33
CA SER A 367 14.31 -0.81 -6.35
C SER A 367 14.52 -1.47 -4.99
N VAL A 368 13.60 -2.33 -4.55
CA VAL A 368 13.74 -3.03 -3.26
C VAL A 368 14.98 -3.93 -3.27
N ARG A 369 15.25 -4.63 -4.38
CA ARG A 369 16.46 -5.44 -4.51
C ARG A 369 17.72 -4.58 -4.46
N ILE A 370 17.72 -3.45 -5.18
CA ILE A 370 18.85 -2.50 -5.19
C ILE A 370 19.05 -1.92 -3.78
N GLY A 371 17.97 -1.52 -3.10
CA GLY A 371 18.02 -1.02 -1.73
C GLY A 371 18.67 -2.01 -0.76
N GLY A 372 18.28 -3.28 -0.81
CA GLY A 372 18.90 -4.33 0.00
C GLY A 372 20.41 -4.48 -0.24
N ILE A 373 20.85 -4.44 -1.50
CA ILE A 373 22.29 -4.51 -1.85
C ILE A 373 23.04 -3.28 -1.36
N LEU A 374 22.46 -2.08 -1.50
CA LEU A 374 23.08 -0.84 -1.00
C LEU A 374 23.21 -0.84 0.51
N ILE A 375 22.18 -1.29 1.23
CA ILE A 375 22.17 -1.35 2.69
C ILE A 375 23.22 -2.35 3.19
N GLU A 376 23.29 -3.55 2.59
CA GLU A 376 24.29 -4.55 2.96
C GLU A 376 25.73 -4.07 2.75
N ARG A 377 26.02 -3.39 1.63
CA ARG A 377 27.38 -2.98 1.28
C ARG A 377 27.83 -1.67 1.92
N TYR A 378 26.94 -0.71 2.08
CA TYR A 378 27.25 0.67 2.40
C TYR A 378 26.37 1.27 3.52
N SER A 379 25.56 0.45 4.22
CA SER A 379 24.59 0.91 5.20
C SER A 379 23.41 1.69 4.56
N TYR A 380 22.57 2.31 5.39
CA TYR A 380 21.33 2.97 4.97
C TYR A 380 21.53 4.29 4.22
N THR A 381 22.66 4.99 4.47
CA THR A 381 22.91 6.34 3.95
C THR A 381 22.81 6.47 2.45
N PRO A 382 23.45 5.61 1.61
CA PRO A 382 23.32 5.73 0.15
C PRO A 382 21.90 5.55 -0.36
N SER A 383 21.12 4.65 0.28
CA SER A 383 19.71 4.44 -0.06
C SER A 383 18.86 5.67 0.23
N PHE A 384 19.09 6.36 1.36
CA PHE A 384 18.44 7.62 1.69
C PHE A 384 18.82 8.73 0.70
N VAL A 385 20.12 8.91 0.43
CA VAL A 385 20.61 9.93 -0.51
C VAL A 385 20.02 9.72 -1.91
N ALA A 386 20.05 8.48 -2.42
CA ALA A 386 19.46 8.15 -3.71
C ALA A 386 17.95 8.44 -3.73
N ALA A 387 17.23 8.07 -2.67
CA ALA A 387 15.80 8.34 -2.56
C ALA A 387 15.49 9.86 -2.52
N ILE A 388 16.31 10.65 -1.81
CA ILE A 388 16.18 12.13 -1.77
C ILE A 388 16.35 12.72 -3.19
N VAL A 389 17.41 12.33 -3.90
CA VAL A 389 17.67 12.80 -5.26
C VAL A 389 16.51 12.45 -6.20
N LEU A 390 16.02 11.21 -6.12
CA LEU A 390 14.90 10.76 -6.96
C LEU A 390 13.60 11.51 -6.63
N TYR A 391 13.35 11.84 -5.36
CA TYR A 391 12.16 12.61 -4.97
C TYR A 391 12.24 14.05 -5.45
N VAL A 392 13.42 14.70 -5.39
CA VAL A 392 13.63 16.02 -5.98
C VAL A 392 13.40 15.99 -7.48
N LEU A 393 13.98 15.01 -8.18
CA LEU A 393 13.83 14.85 -9.62
C LEU A 393 12.34 14.63 -10.01
N ALA A 394 11.64 13.73 -9.30
CA ALA A 394 10.24 13.48 -9.57
C ALA A 394 9.36 14.72 -9.36
N SER A 395 9.61 15.48 -8.26
CA SER A 395 8.90 16.73 -7.98
C SER A 395 9.15 17.78 -9.06
N ALA A 396 10.41 17.92 -9.52
CA ALA A 396 10.78 18.84 -10.60
C ALA A 396 10.10 18.47 -11.92
N LEU A 397 10.11 17.17 -12.28
CA LEU A 397 9.44 16.68 -13.48
C LEU A 397 7.91 16.87 -13.39
N TYR A 398 7.32 16.60 -12.24
CA TYR A 398 5.89 16.79 -12.04
C TYR A 398 5.49 18.25 -12.22
N TYR A 399 6.24 19.17 -11.63
CA TYR A 399 6.04 20.60 -11.80
C TYR A 399 6.24 21.03 -13.26
N TYR A 400 7.31 20.58 -13.90
CA TYR A 400 7.61 20.91 -15.29
C TYR A 400 6.50 20.45 -16.26
N PHE A 401 5.99 19.24 -16.11
CA PHE A 401 4.96 18.69 -16.99
C PHE A 401 3.58 19.31 -16.80
N PHE A 402 3.24 19.71 -15.59
CA PHE A 402 1.84 20.02 -15.25
C PHE A 402 1.57 21.47 -14.83
N ARG A 403 2.58 22.31 -14.64
CA ARG A 403 2.39 23.72 -14.26
C ARG A 403 1.48 24.51 -15.23
N GLY A 404 1.50 24.18 -16.55
CA GLY A 404 0.64 24.83 -17.55
C GLY A 404 -0.79 24.29 -17.54
N ILE A 405 -0.94 22.97 -17.36
CA ILE A 405 -2.26 22.30 -17.35
C ILE A 405 -3.12 22.75 -16.18
N GLU A 406 -2.52 23.01 -15.02
CA GLU A 406 -3.24 23.53 -13.86
C GLU A 406 -3.87 24.89 -14.12
N VAL A 407 -3.17 25.78 -14.82
CA VAL A 407 -3.66 27.14 -15.15
C VAL A 407 -4.81 27.09 -16.16
N GLU A 408 -4.76 26.20 -17.12
CA GLU A 408 -5.78 26.11 -18.18
C GLU A 408 -7.06 25.38 -17.73
N ARG A 409 -6.95 24.28 -16.96
CA ARG A 409 -8.07 23.42 -16.63
C ARG A 409 -8.70 23.70 -15.25
N PHE A 410 -7.92 24.26 -14.35
CA PHE A 410 -8.37 24.65 -13.01
C PHE A 410 -8.07 26.13 -12.79
N PRO A 411 -8.72 27.04 -13.53
CA PRO A 411 -8.56 28.46 -13.29
C PRO A 411 -8.88 28.68 -11.83
N ARG A 412 -8.07 29.49 -11.13
CA ARG A 412 -8.35 29.89 -9.75
C ARG A 412 -9.79 30.39 -9.73
N HIS A 413 -10.74 29.56 -9.32
CA HIS A 413 -12.00 30.07 -8.85
C HIS A 413 -11.63 30.94 -7.63
N GLU A 414 -11.69 32.23 -7.81
CA GLU A 414 -11.99 33.13 -6.71
C GLU A 414 -13.28 32.61 -6.14
N LEU A 415 -13.14 31.74 -5.11
CA LEU A 415 -14.25 31.42 -4.25
C LEU A 415 -14.59 32.73 -3.58
N GLU A 416 -15.47 33.51 -4.22
CA GLU A 416 -16.32 34.40 -3.51
C GLU A 416 -16.87 33.60 -2.32
N LEU A 417 -16.32 33.91 -1.15
CA LEU A 417 -16.98 33.68 0.13
C LEU A 417 -18.28 34.48 0.09
N LYS A 418 -19.25 34.00 -0.69
CA LYS A 418 -20.64 34.34 -0.50
C LYS A 418 -21.17 33.37 0.54
N GLU A 419 -21.22 33.90 1.75
CA GLU A 419 -22.23 33.65 2.77
C GLU A 419 -22.92 32.27 2.73
N ILE A 420 -22.46 31.35 3.60
CA ILE A 420 -23.39 30.51 4.36
C ILE A 420 -23.04 30.63 5.85
#